data_972269a09db929dd89e72fac5cfb43b7
#
_entry.id   972269a09db929dd89e72fac5cfb43b7
#
_cell.length_a   1.000
_cell.length_b   1.000
_cell.length_c   1.000
_cell.angle_alpha   90.00
_cell.angle_beta   90.00
_cell.angle_gamma   90.00
#
_symmetry.space_group_name_H-M   'P 1'
#
loop_
_entity.id
_entity.type
_entity.pdbx_description
1 polymer ?
#
loop_
_entity_poly.entity_id
_entity_poly.type
_entity_poly.pdbx_seq_one_letter_code
_entity_poly.pdbx_strand_id
1 'polypeptide(L)'
;GLGDVYKRQGLLRVSESQKWEPRFLFNIPLAIQLMVFFEWYVGLQNLHLEDALIYKTKTWKQVWADAAKFRKKARRQILKDYVFFPVIAGPNALPVLAGNAIANVIRSLWSSAVIFNGHFTEDAETFEADNVENETRAEWYLRQIRGSSNFTGTDWLHILSGNLSHQIEHHLFPDMPANRYSEVAPKIK
;
A
#
# COMPACT_ATOMS: atom_id res chain seq x y z
N GLY A 1 -1.36 -6.18 -8.68
CA GLY A 1 -0.61 -5.17 -7.93
C GLY A 1 -1.50 -4.26 -7.11
N LEU A 2 -0.94 -3.41 -6.24
CA LEU A 2 -1.71 -2.46 -5.39
C LEU A 2 -2.56 -1.49 -6.22
N GLY A 3 -2.15 -1.13 -7.43
CA GLY A 3 -2.92 -0.28 -8.35
C GLY A 3 -4.27 -0.87 -8.75
N ASP A 4 -4.36 -2.18 -8.94
CA ASP A 4 -5.60 -2.88 -9.27
C ASP A 4 -6.61 -2.84 -8.13
N VAL A 5 -6.13 -2.76 -6.91
CA VAL A 5 -6.95 -2.82 -5.70
C VAL A 5 -7.70 -1.51 -5.48
N TYR A 6 -7.08 -0.36 -5.74
CA TYR A 6 -7.76 0.94 -5.63
C TYR A 6 -8.89 1.12 -6.65
N LYS A 7 -8.77 0.51 -7.84
CA LYS A 7 -9.84 0.52 -8.84
C LYS A 7 -11.03 -0.33 -8.45
N ARG A 8 -10.80 -1.52 -7.87
CA ARG A 8 -11.88 -2.44 -7.50
C ARG A 8 -12.71 -1.94 -6.32
N GLN A 9 -12.12 -1.24 -5.37
CA GLN A 9 -12.81 -0.89 -4.13
C GLN A 9 -13.62 0.42 -4.20
N GLY A 10 -13.38 1.29 -5.18
CA GLY A 10 -14.16 2.53 -5.34
C GLY A 10 -14.24 3.42 -4.09
N LEU A 11 -13.31 3.25 -3.13
CA LEU A 11 -13.27 4.02 -1.89
C LEU A 11 -12.95 5.49 -2.17
N LEU A 12 -11.99 5.72 -3.06
CA LEU A 12 -11.60 7.05 -3.53
C LEU A 12 -11.86 7.17 -5.02
N ARG A 13 -12.25 8.35 -5.45
CA ARG A 13 -12.22 8.72 -6.86
C ARG A 13 -10.81 9.22 -7.19
N VAL A 14 -10.06 8.41 -7.93
CA VAL A 14 -8.67 8.69 -8.32
C VAL A 14 -8.49 8.93 -9.81
N SER A 15 -9.55 8.71 -10.61
CA SER A 15 -9.53 8.89 -12.07
C SER A 15 -10.76 9.65 -12.53
N GLU A 16 -10.62 10.45 -13.59
CA GLU A 16 -11.73 11.15 -14.23
C GLU A 16 -12.73 10.18 -14.86
N SER A 17 -12.28 9.01 -15.30
CA SER A 17 -13.13 7.96 -15.87
C SER A 17 -14.11 7.34 -14.84
N GLN A 18 -13.85 7.48 -13.54
CA GLN A 18 -14.77 7.02 -12.50
C GLN A 18 -15.99 7.94 -12.43
N LYS A 19 -17.19 7.34 -12.53
CA LYS A 19 -18.46 8.08 -12.38
C LYS A 19 -18.47 8.79 -11.02
N TRP A 20 -18.84 10.08 -11.04
CA TRP A 20 -18.97 10.83 -9.81
C TRP A 20 -20.16 10.36 -8.96
N GLU A 21 -19.94 10.22 -7.66
CA GLU A 21 -20.94 9.87 -6.66
C GLU A 21 -20.83 10.81 -5.43
N PRO A 22 -21.92 11.12 -4.71
CA PRO A 22 -21.90 12.04 -3.56
C PRO A 22 -20.90 11.65 -2.45
N ARG A 23 -20.61 10.35 -2.28
CA ARG A 23 -19.61 9.87 -1.31
C ARG A 23 -18.20 10.42 -1.56
N PHE A 24 -17.88 10.80 -2.80
CA PHE A 24 -16.58 11.37 -3.16
C PHE A 24 -16.36 12.81 -2.69
N LEU A 25 -17.40 13.46 -2.13
CA LEU A 25 -17.21 14.70 -1.36
C LEU A 25 -16.27 14.50 -0.15
N PHE A 26 -16.19 13.28 0.37
CA PHE A 26 -15.31 12.90 1.46
C PHE A 26 -13.95 12.36 1.01
N ASN A 27 -13.59 12.48 -0.28
CA ASN A 27 -12.31 11.96 -0.80
C ASN A 27 -11.11 12.45 0.00
N ILE A 28 -11.02 13.76 0.27
CA ILE A 28 -9.85 14.34 0.97
C ILE A 28 -9.75 13.82 2.41
N PRO A 29 -10.77 13.96 3.28
CA PRO A 29 -10.67 13.43 4.64
C PRO A 29 -10.47 11.91 4.67
N LEU A 30 -11.07 11.16 3.76
CA LEU A 30 -10.86 9.72 3.64
C LEU A 30 -9.42 9.38 3.19
N ALA A 31 -8.88 10.11 2.22
CA ALA A 31 -7.49 9.93 1.78
C ALA A 31 -6.50 10.18 2.93
N ILE A 32 -6.68 11.26 3.70
CA ILE A 32 -5.85 11.54 4.89
C ILE A 32 -5.95 10.39 5.89
N GLN A 33 -7.15 9.91 6.18
CA GLN A 33 -7.36 8.78 7.09
C GLN A 33 -6.67 7.50 6.57
N LEU A 34 -6.78 7.20 5.27
CA LEU A 34 -6.11 6.06 4.65
C LEU A 34 -4.59 6.19 4.74
N MET A 35 -4.02 7.38 4.60
CA MET A 35 -2.58 7.63 4.74
C MET A 35 -2.11 7.44 6.18
N VAL A 36 -2.81 8.00 7.17
CA VAL A 36 -2.46 7.90 8.60
C VAL A 36 -2.52 6.45 9.09
N PHE A 37 -3.49 5.67 8.62
CA PHE A 37 -3.68 4.26 8.99
C PHE A 37 -3.27 3.29 7.88
N PHE A 38 -2.36 3.69 7.01
CA PHE A 38 -2.00 2.98 5.79
C PHE A 38 -1.67 1.50 6.02
N GLU A 39 -0.83 1.19 7.01
CA GLU A 39 -0.45 -0.19 7.32
C GLU A 39 -1.66 -1.08 7.68
N TRP A 40 -2.62 -0.51 8.42
CA TRP A 40 -3.84 -1.23 8.82
C TRP A 40 -4.77 -1.46 7.65
N TYR A 41 -4.94 -0.44 6.78
CA TYR A 41 -5.77 -0.55 5.61
C TYR A 41 -5.22 -1.55 4.59
N VAL A 42 -3.91 -1.57 4.33
CA VAL A 42 -3.28 -2.58 3.47
C VAL A 42 -3.51 -3.98 4.04
N GLY A 43 -3.40 -4.14 5.37
CA GLY A 43 -3.68 -5.41 6.02
C GLY A 43 -5.14 -5.86 5.89
N LEU A 44 -6.09 -4.92 6.02
CA LEU A 44 -7.53 -5.19 5.86
C LEU A 44 -7.91 -5.46 4.41
N GLN A 45 -7.29 -4.76 3.47
CA GLN A 45 -7.50 -4.92 2.04
C GLN A 45 -7.19 -6.33 1.56
N ASN A 46 -6.12 -6.94 2.07
CA ASN A 46 -5.75 -8.33 1.76
C ASN A 46 -6.78 -9.36 2.25
N LEU A 47 -7.77 -8.95 3.02
CA LEU A 47 -8.85 -9.84 3.46
C LEU A 47 -9.99 -9.95 2.45
N HIS A 48 -10.02 -9.09 1.41
CA HIS A 48 -11.08 -9.05 0.41
C HIS A 48 -12.47 -9.02 1.05
N LEU A 49 -12.68 -8.01 1.93
CA LEU A 49 -13.93 -7.88 2.68
C LEU A 49 -15.13 -7.64 1.78
N GLU A 50 -14.92 -7.06 0.60
CA GLU A 50 -15.94 -6.86 -0.43
C GLU A 50 -16.54 -8.20 -0.90
N ASP A 51 -15.75 -9.27 -0.95
CA ASP A 51 -16.22 -10.61 -1.32
C ASP A 51 -17.26 -11.15 -0.31
N ALA A 52 -17.15 -10.75 0.95
CA ALA A 52 -18.10 -11.13 1.99
C ALA A 52 -19.29 -10.16 2.10
N LEU A 53 -19.05 -8.84 1.93
CA LEU A 53 -20.05 -7.80 2.16
C LEU A 53 -20.94 -7.55 0.93
N ILE A 54 -20.34 -7.51 -0.26
CA ILE A 54 -20.98 -7.08 -1.51
C ILE A 54 -21.30 -8.29 -2.37
N TYR A 55 -20.29 -9.06 -2.72
CA TYR A 55 -20.43 -10.18 -3.68
C TYR A 55 -20.97 -11.47 -3.03
N LYS A 56 -20.91 -11.59 -1.70
CA LYS A 56 -21.35 -12.76 -0.92
C LYS A 56 -20.72 -14.08 -1.38
N THR A 57 -19.56 -14.00 -2.02
CA THR A 57 -18.77 -15.16 -2.49
C THR A 57 -17.94 -15.78 -1.38
N LYS A 58 -17.72 -15.05 -0.28
CA LYS A 58 -16.90 -15.45 0.87
C LYS A 58 -17.70 -15.41 2.16
N THR A 59 -17.57 -16.45 2.97
CA THR A 59 -18.23 -16.51 4.29
C THR A 59 -17.42 -15.76 5.35
N TRP A 60 -18.09 -15.24 6.38
CA TRP A 60 -17.40 -14.61 7.52
C TRP A 60 -16.42 -15.55 8.23
N LYS A 61 -16.68 -16.86 8.23
CA LYS A 61 -15.76 -17.85 8.79
C LYS A 61 -14.44 -17.88 8.01
N GLN A 62 -14.50 -17.80 6.68
CA GLN A 62 -13.30 -17.70 5.82
C GLN A 62 -12.56 -16.39 6.04
N VAL A 63 -13.28 -15.25 6.10
CA VAL A 63 -12.68 -13.95 6.44
C VAL A 63 -11.93 -14.01 7.77
N TRP A 64 -12.52 -14.62 8.80
CA TRP A 64 -11.88 -14.79 10.10
C TRP A 64 -10.64 -15.68 10.04
N ALA A 65 -10.67 -16.75 9.26
CA ALA A 65 -9.51 -17.63 9.06
C ALA A 65 -8.37 -16.89 8.33
N ASP A 66 -8.68 -16.18 7.25
CA ASP A 66 -7.70 -15.40 6.50
C ASP A 66 -7.11 -14.25 7.32
N ALA A 67 -7.95 -13.63 8.17
CA ALA A 67 -7.51 -12.59 9.10
C ALA A 67 -6.56 -13.10 10.21
N ALA A 68 -6.33 -14.39 10.37
CA ALA A 68 -5.52 -14.93 11.46
C ALA A 68 -4.10 -14.37 11.48
N LYS A 69 -3.44 -14.28 10.31
CA LYS A 69 -2.10 -13.70 10.17
C LYS A 69 -2.09 -12.21 10.49
N PHE A 70 -3.07 -11.47 9.96
CA PHE A 70 -3.23 -10.05 10.24
C PHE A 70 -3.48 -9.79 11.72
N ARG A 71 -4.41 -10.51 12.35
CA ARG A 71 -4.69 -10.39 13.82
C ARG A 71 -3.46 -10.69 14.66
N LYS A 72 -2.66 -11.72 14.28
CA LYS A 72 -1.42 -12.05 15.00
C LYS A 72 -0.41 -10.91 14.91
N LYS A 73 -0.21 -10.32 13.71
CA LYS A 73 0.66 -9.17 13.50
C LYS A 73 0.16 -7.96 14.27
N ALA A 74 -1.12 -7.61 14.13
CA ALA A 74 -1.77 -6.48 14.79
C ALA A 74 -1.62 -6.57 16.32
N ARG A 75 -1.99 -7.72 16.89
CA ARG A 75 -1.85 -7.96 18.33
C ARG A 75 -0.41 -7.79 18.81
N ARG A 76 0.55 -8.39 18.10
CA ARG A 76 1.97 -8.27 18.45
C ARG A 76 2.45 -6.82 18.44
N GLN A 77 2.06 -6.06 17.44
CA GLN A 77 2.46 -4.66 17.30
C GLN A 77 1.81 -3.79 18.37
N ILE A 78 0.49 -3.93 18.60
CA ILE A 78 -0.23 -3.19 19.64
C ILE A 78 0.34 -3.50 21.01
N LEU A 79 0.51 -4.77 21.35
CA LEU A 79 1.08 -5.16 22.65
C LEU A 79 2.50 -4.65 22.82
N LYS A 80 3.33 -4.70 21.78
CA LYS A 80 4.71 -4.21 21.85
C LYS A 80 4.76 -2.68 22.02
N ASP A 81 4.07 -1.92 21.16
CA ASP A 81 4.22 -0.48 21.07
C ASP A 81 3.40 0.28 22.13
N TYR A 82 2.24 -0.25 22.52
CA TYR A 82 1.29 0.45 23.39
C TYR A 82 1.10 -0.17 24.78
N VAL A 83 1.71 -1.33 25.03
CA VAL A 83 1.70 -1.97 26.36
C VAL A 83 3.12 -2.21 26.86
N PHE A 84 3.90 -3.04 26.17
CA PHE A 84 5.20 -3.49 26.64
C PHE A 84 6.19 -2.34 26.83
N PHE A 85 6.46 -1.54 25.80
CA PHE A 85 7.39 -0.42 25.91
C PHE A 85 6.95 0.65 26.91
N PRO A 86 5.70 1.10 26.97
CA PRO A 86 5.24 2.00 28.02
C PRO A 86 5.40 1.43 29.44
N VAL A 87 5.07 0.15 29.65
CA VAL A 87 5.19 -0.48 30.97
C VAL A 87 6.65 -0.51 31.46
N ILE A 88 7.59 -0.92 30.61
CA ILE A 88 9.01 -0.96 30.99
C ILE A 88 9.63 0.43 31.17
N ALA A 89 9.05 1.46 30.55
CA ALA A 89 9.49 2.85 30.71
C ALA A 89 9.11 3.46 32.08
N GLY A 90 8.25 2.78 32.86
CA GLY A 90 7.88 3.21 34.20
C GLY A 90 7.31 4.65 34.23
N PRO A 91 7.94 5.58 34.96
CA PRO A 91 7.48 6.99 35.03
C PRO A 91 7.37 7.69 33.65
N ASN A 92 8.12 7.22 32.66
CA ASN A 92 8.12 7.76 31.29
C ASN A 92 7.13 7.03 30.36
N ALA A 93 6.19 6.26 30.91
CA ALA A 93 5.21 5.50 30.12
C ALA A 93 4.43 6.37 29.13
N LEU A 94 3.95 7.54 29.56
CA LEU A 94 3.14 8.42 28.72
C LEU A 94 3.94 9.05 27.57
N PRO A 95 5.14 9.63 27.77
CA PRO A 95 6.02 10.04 26.68
C PRO A 95 6.35 8.92 25.69
N VAL A 96 6.62 7.71 26.16
CA VAL A 96 6.90 6.56 25.28
C VAL A 96 5.66 6.15 24.46
N LEU A 97 4.48 6.14 25.08
CA LEU A 97 3.22 5.88 24.39
C LEU A 97 2.98 6.91 23.25
N ALA A 98 3.14 8.19 23.56
CA ALA A 98 2.99 9.27 22.58
C ALA A 98 4.03 9.15 21.46
N GLY A 99 5.30 8.90 21.81
CA GLY A 99 6.38 8.70 20.86
C GLY A 99 6.11 7.54 19.90
N ASN A 100 5.65 6.41 20.41
CA ASN A 100 5.28 5.25 19.59
C ASN A 100 4.10 5.55 18.66
N ALA A 101 3.08 6.28 19.15
CA ALA A 101 1.95 6.71 18.31
C ALA A 101 2.41 7.61 17.16
N ILE A 102 3.22 8.63 17.45
CA ILE A 102 3.78 9.54 16.44
C ILE A 102 4.64 8.78 15.45
N ALA A 103 5.54 7.91 15.90
CA ALA A 103 6.39 7.10 15.02
C ALA A 103 5.58 6.20 14.08
N ASN A 104 4.51 5.60 14.58
CA ASN A 104 3.61 4.78 13.75
C ASN A 104 2.87 5.62 12.69
N VAL A 105 2.43 6.84 13.03
CA VAL A 105 1.83 7.77 12.07
C VAL A 105 2.84 8.19 11.00
N ILE A 106 4.04 8.61 11.40
CA ILE A 106 5.11 9.01 10.46
C ILE A 106 5.44 7.86 9.52
N ARG A 107 5.57 6.63 10.04
CA ARG A 107 5.83 5.45 9.23
C ARG A 107 4.71 5.20 8.22
N SER A 108 3.44 5.31 8.63
CA SER A 108 2.30 5.12 7.75
C SER A 108 2.24 6.18 6.65
N LEU A 109 2.45 7.45 6.99
CA LEU A 109 2.51 8.56 6.03
C LEU A 109 3.66 8.37 5.04
N TRP A 110 4.84 8.00 5.53
CA TRP A 110 6.00 7.73 4.69
C TRP A 110 5.73 6.57 3.71
N SER A 111 5.25 5.44 4.21
CA SER A 111 4.95 4.27 3.38
C SER A 111 3.88 4.57 2.33
N SER A 112 2.84 5.31 2.71
CA SER A 112 1.80 5.71 1.75
C SER A 112 2.34 6.66 0.69
N ALA A 113 3.19 7.64 1.07
CA ALA A 113 3.80 8.57 0.13
C ALA A 113 4.71 7.85 -0.89
N VAL A 114 5.55 6.92 -0.43
CA VAL A 114 6.43 6.12 -1.30
C VAL A 114 5.61 5.30 -2.30
N ILE A 115 4.58 4.61 -1.83
CA ILE A 115 3.73 3.77 -2.69
C ILE A 115 2.91 4.63 -3.65
N PHE A 116 2.37 5.75 -3.16
CA PHE A 116 1.57 6.65 -3.99
C PHE A 116 2.39 7.23 -5.15
N ASN A 117 3.62 7.71 -4.87
CA ASN A 117 4.52 8.24 -5.91
C ASN A 117 4.96 7.18 -6.93
N GLY A 118 4.93 5.90 -6.59
CA GLY A 118 5.26 4.83 -7.51
C GLY A 118 4.10 4.35 -8.40
N HIS A 119 2.84 4.73 -8.08
CA HIS A 119 1.66 4.16 -8.75
C HIS A 119 0.64 5.18 -9.26
N PHE A 120 0.67 6.42 -8.76
CA PHE A 120 -0.35 7.43 -9.05
C PHE A 120 0.25 8.72 -9.58
N THR A 121 1.26 8.60 -10.43
CA THR A 121 1.81 9.73 -11.18
C THR A 121 0.99 9.98 -12.44
N GLU A 122 1.09 11.18 -13.00
CA GLU A 122 0.39 11.59 -14.21
C GLU A 122 0.70 10.66 -15.40
N ASP A 123 1.93 10.15 -15.47
CA ASP A 123 2.39 9.26 -16.55
C ASP A 123 2.03 7.78 -16.33
N ALA A 124 1.51 7.40 -15.15
CA ALA A 124 1.15 6.01 -14.88
C ALA A 124 -0.22 5.67 -15.47
N GLU A 125 -0.24 4.77 -16.44
CA GLU A 125 -1.48 4.30 -17.05
C GLU A 125 -2.29 3.44 -16.08
N THR A 126 -3.60 3.58 -16.18
CA THR A 126 -4.54 2.74 -15.44
C THR A 126 -5.15 1.70 -16.37
N PHE A 127 -5.10 0.43 -15.99
CA PHE A 127 -5.63 -0.70 -16.77
C PHE A 127 -6.91 -1.25 -16.15
N GLU A 128 -7.86 -1.66 -17.00
CA GLU A 128 -9.09 -2.32 -16.56
C GLU A 128 -8.84 -3.81 -16.29
N ALA A 129 -9.52 -4.37 -15.29
CA ALA A 129 -9.30 -5.76 -14.86
C ALA A 129 -9.62 -6.77 -15.95
N ASP A 130 -10.61 -6.49 -16.80
CA ASP A 130 -11.07 -7.37 -17.87
C ASP A 130 -10.00 -7.63 -18.94
N ASN A 131 -9.04 -6.71 -19.09
CA ASN A 131 -7.94 -6.83 -20.05
C ASN A 131 -6.77 -7.69 -19.53
N VAL A 132 -6.81 -8.11 -18.26
CA VAL A 132 -5.68 -8.81 -17.60
C VAL A 132 -5.81 -10.34 -17.70
N GLU A 133 -7.04 -10.89 -17.85
CA GLU A 133 -7.25 -12.33 -17.78
C GLU A 133 -6.63 -13.13 -18.95
N ASN A 134 -6.42 -12.50 -20.11
CA ASN A 134 -5.87 -13.14 -21.31
C ASN A 134 -4.59 -12.47 -21.82
N GLU A 135 -3.90 -11.68 -20.99
CA GLU A 135 -2.70 -10.98 -21.43
C GLU A 135 -1.56 -11.94 -21.75
N THR A 136 -0.85 -11.65 -22.82
CA THR A 136 0.42 -12.30 -23.15
C THR A 136 1.53 -11.84 -22.19
N ARG A 137 2.64 -12.58 -22.13
CA ARG A 137 3.79 -12.20 -21.32
C ARG A 137 4.36 -10.83 -21.70
N ALA A 138 4.32 -10.46 -22.97
CA ALA A 138 4.77 -9.16 -23.47
C ALA A 138 3.85 -8.02 -22.98
N GLU A 139 2.54 -8.23 -23.07
CA GLU A 139 1.55 -7.28 -22.55
C GLU A 139 1.67 -7.12 -21.03
N TRP A 140 1.94 -8.20 -20.30
CA TRP A 140 2.22 -8.13 -18.87
C TRP A 140 3.41 -7.23 -18.57
N TYR A 141 4.54 -7.37 -19.28
CA TYR A 141 5.71 -6.50 -19.11
C TYR A 141 5.39 -5.05 -19.41
N LEU A 142 4.70 -4.78 -20.51
CA LEU A 142 4.29 -3.41 -20.89
C LEU A 142 3.38 -2.80 -19.81
N ARG A 143 2.44 -3.57 -19.28
CA ARG A 143 1.55 -3.13 -18.21
C ARG A 143 2.31 -2.81 -16.93
N GLN A 144 3.32 -3.60 -16.55
CA GLN A 144 4.15 -3.29 -15.37
C GLN A 144 4.93 -1.98 -15.56
N ILE A 145 5.50 -1.76 -16.76
CA ILE A 145 6.26 -0.54 -17.07
C ILE A 145 5.35 0.69 -17.09
N ARG A 146 4.21 0.61 -17.76
CA ARG A 146 3.29 1.75 -17.92
C ARG A 146 2.44 2.02 -16.68
N GLY A 147 2.16 1.01 -15.87
CA GLY A 147 1.34 1.11 -14.66
C GLY A 147 2.11 1.51 -13.40
N SER A 148 3.40 1.82 -13.52
CA SER A 148 4.24 2.24 -12.41
C SER A 148 5.26 3.29 -12.84
N SER A 149 5.76 4.06 -11.88
CA SER A 149 6.70 5.14 -12.13
C SER A 149 7.87 5.08 -11.18
N ASN A 150 9.06 5.40 -11.70
CA ASN A 150 10.23 5.64 -10.87
C ASN A 150 10.26 7.11 -10.45
N PHE A 151 10.72 7.38 -9.24
CA PHE A 151 11.00 8.75 -8.80
C PHE A 151 12.48 8.91 -8.44
N THR A 152 13.01 10.09 -8.76
CA THR A 152 14.42 10.44 -8.53
C THR A 152 14.59 11.08 -7.16
N GLY A 153 15.79 10.95 -6.60
CA GLY A 153 16.12 11.55 -5.30
C GLY A 153 17.56 11.32 -4.92
N THR A 154 17.88 11.63 -3.68
CA THR A 154 19.19 11.38 -3.09
C THR A 154 19.34 9.90 -2.71
N ASP A 155 20.57 9.44 -2.51
CA ASP A 155 20.86 8.07 -2.03
C ASP A 155 20.10 7.75 -0.73
N TRP A 156 19.97 8.74 0.17
CA TRP A 156 19.19 8.60 1.39
C TRP A 156 17.70 8.34 1.12
N LEU A 157 17.13 9.02 0.13
CA LEU A 157 15.73 8.78 -0.25
C LEU A 157 15.55 7.35 -0.77
N HIS A 158 16.48 6.87 -1.60
CA HIS A 158 16.45 5.49 -2.09
C HIS A 158 16.56 4.47 -0.94
N ILE A 159 17.48 4.68 0.01
CA ILE A 159 17.62 3.81 1.19
C ILE A 159 16.36 3.85 2.06
N LEU A 160 15.86 5.03 2.41
CA LEU A 160 14.71 5.20 3.28
C LEU A 160 13.40 4.69 2.66
N SER A 161 13.28 4.73 1.34
CA SER A 161 12.15 4.12 0.62
C SER A 161 12.29 2.60 0.43
N GLY A 162 13.40 1.99 0.89
CA GLY A 162 13.71 0.59 0.62
C GLY A 162 13.95 0.31 -0.86
N ASN A 163 14.48 1.29 -1.59
CA ASN A 163 14.66 1.31 -3.05
C ASN A 163 13.35 1.18 -3.86
N LEU A 164 12.20 1.39 -3.24
CA LEU A 164 10.89 1.45 -3.94
C LEU A 164 10.73 2.71 -4.81
N SER A 165 11.71 3.62 -4.79
CA SER A 165 11.89 4.65 -5.81
C SER A 165 12.12 4.10 -7.23
N HIS A 166 12.55 2.84 -7.33
CA HIS A 166 12.67 2.05 -8.55
C HIS A 166 11.46 1.11 -8.68
N GLN A 167 10.26 1.69 -8.80
CA GLN A 167 9.02 0.94 -8.76
C GLN A 167 8.83 0.04 -9.98
N ILE A 168 9.28 0.49 -11.15
CA ILE A 168 9.21 -0.29 -12.39
C ILE A 168 10.05 -1.58 -12.24
N GLU A 169 11.29 -1.45 -11.76
CA GLU A 169 12.19 -2.57 -11.52
C GLU A 169 11.64 -3.53 -10.47
N HIS A 170 11.03 -2.99 -9.42
CA HIS A 170 10.36 -3.77 -8.39
C HIS A 170 9.21 -4.62 -8.96
N HIS A 171 8.43 -4.08 -9.89
CA HIS A 171 7.34 -4.81 -10.54
C HIS A 171 7.84 -5.85 -11.53
N LEU A 172 8.89 -5.54 -12.29
CA LEU A 172 9.44 -6.46 -13.28
C LEU A 172 10.23 -7.61 -12.66
N PHE A 173 10.94 -7.34 -11.55
CA PHE A 173 11.86 -8.28 -10.90
C PHE A 173 11.61 -8.38 -9.39
N PRO A 174 10.43 -8.86 -8.96
CA PRO A 174 10.05 -8.88 -7.54
C PRO A 174 10.98 -9.73 -6.66
N ASP A 175 11.66 -10.71 -7.25
CA ASP A 175 12.59 -11.61 -6.55
C ASP A 175 14.03 -11.05 -6.49
N MET A 176 14.30 -9.93 -7.16
CA MET A 176 15.62 -9.29 -7.12
C MET A 176 15.78 -8.52 -5.81
N PRO A 177 16.96 -8.60 -5.15
CA PRO A 177 17.27 -7.74 -4.01
C PRO A 177 17.11 -6.26 -4.36
N ALA A 178 16.35 -5.52 -3.55
CA ALA A 178 15.96 -4.14 -3.87
C ALA A 178 17.15 -3.17 -4.06
N ASN A 179 18.28 -3.41 -3.39
CA ASN A 179 19.50 -2.62 -3.54
C ASN A 179 20.15 -2.74 -4.94
N ARG A 180 19.69 -3.66 -5.79
CA ARG A 180 20.20 -3.84 -7.15
C ARG A 180 19.32 -3.20 -8.22
N TYR A 181 18.18 -2.64 -7.86
CA TYR A 181 17.28 -2.01 -8.84
C TYR A 181 17.95 -0.86 -9.59
N SER A 182 18.77 -0.05 -8.91
CA SER A 182 19.52 1.05 -9.54
C SER A 182 20.50 0.60 -10.63
N GLU A 183 21.01 -0.66 -10.57
CA GLU A 183 21.90 -1.22 -11.59
C GLU A 183 21.15 -1.62 -12.87
N VAL A 184 19.87 -1.94 -12.74
CA VAL A 184 19.00 -2.42 -13.83
C VAL A 184 18.21 -1.29 -14.47
N ALA A 185 17.83 -0.27 -13.70
CA ALA A 185 17.03 0.85 -14.14
C ALA A 185 17.50 1.50 -15.46
N PRO A 186 18.81 1.75 -15.70
CA PRO A 186 19.28 2.32 -16.97
C PRO A 186 19.09 1.41 -18.18
N LYS A 187 18.82 0.11 -17.98
CA LYS A 187 18.66 -0.88 -19.05
C LYS A 187 17.20 -1.08 -19.46
N ILE A 188 16.27 -0.56 -18.69
CA ILE A 188 14.82 -0.69 -18.90
C ILE A 188 14.25 0.54 -19.61
N LYS A 189 14.92 1.68 -19.53
CA LYS A 189 14.52 2.95 -20.17
C LYS A 189 14.69 2.91 -21.67
#